data_d6b07af53536cbc5f5d90115309e84bd
#
_entry.id   d6b07af53536cbc5f5d90115309e84bd
#
_cell.length_a   1.000
_cell.length_b   1.000
_cell.length_c   1.000
_cell.angle_alpha   90.00
_cell.angle_beta   90.00
_cell.angle_gamma   90.00
#
_symmetry.space_group_name_H-M   'P 1'
#
loop_
_entity.id
_entity.type
_entity.pdbx_description
1 polymer ?
#
loop_
_entity_poly.entity_id
_entity_poly.type
_entity_poly.pdbx_seq_one_letter_code
_entity_poly.pdbx_strand_id
1 'polypeptide(L)'
;MKTGDDYFDSKEFQELLETYEKAVNAGQPVFMDAEELAEIADYYQMQGHLEEAEKAIQLALSLAPGAIAPLTYRIHEALYNGDTKTAWDYLGQIIETDEPDYIYDRGEIMIVEGHIDEADSYFREELKNVPQEEYQDYVIDVASIYSDYNFSDKAMEWMTLAKQEESPDFKELMARTLFGLGKYKASEKLFNELIDTDPFQKRYWNALASAQFMNEDYSSAIESSEYAIAIDPEDPDGIIAKAHGLFRLNNYEKAIEYYDRYLERVPDDIYVMLNKSSCYLSLSNDEKALETLLHALETAGEDSPYLTDIYQELAFVYSDRGETDLALDYLNKTDVLDCDHVQIKVIKGHVLLAGDRLEEAQKMFRKAVLESNGSTPILLRIIVSLYDNKYIEGAYHMLQKFFSIVDEKNNEGYAYMALCCHDLKRDEEFMRYLKMACEKNTAECRMVLAHLFPEDVKPEDYYNYLKTEMKK
;
A
#
# COMPACT_ATOMS: atom_id res chain seq x y z
N MET A 1 5.37 16.19 23.99
CA MET A 1 3.98 16.64 23.74
C MET A 1 2.99 15.58 24.23
N LYS A 2 1.90 15.99 24.91
CA LYS A 2 0.79 15.07 25.21
C LYS A 2 -0.11 14.99 23.97
N THR A 3 0.17 14.04 23.10
CA THR A 3 -0.57 13.82 21.85
C THR A 3 -1.23 12.46 21.87
N GLY A 4 -2.53 12.43 21.98
CA GLY A 4 -3.35 11.23 21.86
C GLY A 4 -4.81 11.64 21.81
N ASP A 5 -5.65 10.90 21.10
CA ASP A 5 -7.11 11.16 21.01
C ASP A 5 -7.72 11.34 22.41
N ASP A 6 -7.27 10.55 23.39
CA ASP A 6 -7.75 10.65 24.79
C ASP A 6 -7.41 11.99 25.49
N TYR A 7 -6.28 12.64 25.09
CA TYR A 7 -5.91 13.94 25.66
C TYR A 7 -6.81 15.04 25.12
N PHE A 8 -7.08 15.06 23.83
CA PHE A 8 -7.94 16.08 23.21
C PHE A 8 -9.41 15.97 23.66
N ASP A 9 -9.85 14.79 24.09
CA ASP A 9 -11.16 14.58 24.71
C ASP A 9 -11.17 14.92 26.22
N SER A 10 -10.00 15.20 26.81
CA SER A 10 -9.91 15.54 28.23
C SER A 10 -10.62 16.86 28.55
N LYS A 11 -11.15 16.96 29.77
CA LYS A 11 -11.79 18.19 30.21
C LYS A 11 -10.82 19.37 30.26
N GLU A 12 -9.54 19.11 30.55
CA GLU A 12 -8.48 20.11 30.61
C GLU A 12 -8.24 20.75 29.25
N PHE A 13 -8.07 19.94 28.21
CA PHE A 13 -7.89 20.43 26.85
C PHE A 13 -9.15 21.12 26.30
N GLN A 14 -10.34 20.60 26.56
CA GLN A 14 -11.58 21.20 26.11
C GLN A 14 -11.82 22.59 26.73
N GLU A 15 -11.45 22.81 28.02
CA GLU A 15 -11.49 24.13 28.68
C GLU A 15 -10.46 25.09 28.05
N LEU A 16 -9.28 24.59 27.67
CA LEU A 16 -8.23 25.34 26.97
C LEU A 16 -8.74 25.81 25.60
N LEU A 17 -9.26 24.89 24.79
CA LEU A 17 -9.79 25.15 23.45
C LEU A 17 -10.95 26.17 23.49
N GLU A 18 -11.91 25.98 24.43
CA GLU A 18 -13.03 26.91 24.61
C GLU A 18 -12.57 28.33 24.96
N THR A 19 -11.50 28.43 25.76
CA THR A 19 -10.92 29.73 26.15
C THR A 19 -10.27 30.41 24.96
N TYR A 20 -9.54 29.67 24.12
CA TYR A 20 -8.95 30.16 22.88
C TYR A 20 -10.02 30.66 21.92
N GLU A 21 -11.02 29.83 21.63
CA GLU A 21 -12.09 30.17 20.68
C GLU A 21 -12.91 31.39 21.12
N LYS A 22 -13.22 31.51 22.41
CA LYS A 22 -13.91 32.69 22.96
C LYS A 22 -13.11 33.95 22.74
N ALA A 23 -11.80 33.95 22.99
CA ALA A 23 -10.95 35.10 22.81
C ALA A 23 -10.84 35.48 21.33
N VAL A 24 -10.61 34.53 20.45
CA VAL A 24 -10.50 34.74 18.98
C VAL A 24 -11.83 35.29 18.41
N ASN A 25 -12.96 34.64 18.76
CA ASN A 25 -14.29 35.06 18.28
C ASN A 25 -14.70 36.44 18.78
N ALA A 26 -14.24 36.84 19.97
CA ALA A 26 -14.48 38.16 20.53
C ALA A 26 -13.50 39.23 20.03
N GLY A 27 -12.49 38.89 19.24
CA GLY A 27 -11.39 39.75 18.83
C GLY A 27 -10.58 40.29 20.02
N GLN A 28 -10.51 39.54 21.08
CA GLN A 28 -9.75 39.85 22.29
C GLN A 28 -8.34 39.24 22.26
N PRO A 29 -7.35 39.80 22.98
CA PRO A 29 -6.06 39.17 23.11
C PRO A 29 -6.18 37.80 23.73
N VAL A 30 -5.48 36.82 23.13
CA VAL A 30 -5.33 35.46 23.69
C VAL A 30 -4.22 35.50 24.73
N PHE A 31 -4.50 35.00 25.93
CA PHE A 31 -3.56 34.91 27.04
C PHE A 31 -3.23 33.42 27.29
N MET A 32 -2.41 32.88 26.41
CA MET A 32 -1.93 31.49 26.45
C MET A 32 -0.43 31.47 26.19
N ASP A 33 0.26 30.43 26.65
CA ASP A 33 1.67 30.26 26.28
C ASP A 33 1.83 29.59 24.91
N ALA A 34 3.08 29.41 24.49
CA ALA A 34 3.37 28.92 23.16
C ALA A 34 3.08 27.40 23.02
N GLU A 35 3.25 26.65 24.11
CA GLU A 35 2.95 25.23 24.19
C GLU A 35 1.45 24.98 24.07
N GLU A 36 0.63 25.70 24.87
CA GLU A 36 -0.82 25.61 24.81
C GLU A 36 -1.37 25.92 23.41
N LEU A 37 -0.79 26.91 22.73
CA LEU A 37 -1.17 27.26 21.37
C LEU A 37 -0.73 26.23 20.32
N ALA A 38 0.38 25.55 20.54
CA ALA A 38 0.82 24.45 19.69
C ALA A 38 -0.10 23.22 19.83
N GLU A 39 -0.50 22.86 21.07
CA GLU A 39 -1.49 21.79 21.31
C GLU A 39 -2.84 22.08 20.61
N ILE A 40 -3.30 23.34 20.62
CA ILE A 40 -4.51 23.76 19.90
C ILE A 40 -4.33 23.63 18.38
N ALA A 41 -3.14 23.93 17.87
CA ALA A 41 -2.87 23.78 16.44
C ALA A 41 -2.86 22.32 16.01
N ASP A 42 -2.24 21.42 16.80
CA ASP A 42 -2.26 19.97 16.57
C ASP A 42 -3.70 19.45 16.52
N TYR A 43 -4.53 19.85 17.48
CA TYR A 43 -5.96 19.50 17.48
C TYR A 43 -6.66 19.94 16.19
N TYR A 44 -6.51 21.21 15.80
CA TYR A 44 -7.13 21.71 14.57
C TYR A 44 -6.62 21.00 13.31
N GLN A 45 -5.34 20.66 13.28
CA GLN A 45 -4.77 19.90 12.16
C GLN A 45 -5.38 18.48 12.08
N MET A 46 -5.54 17.79 13.20
CA MET A 46 -6.21 16.50 13.25
C MET A 46 -7.68 16.56 12.79
N GLN A 47 -8.37 17.68 13.06
CA GLN A 47 -9.74 17.90 12.59
C GLN A 47 -9.81 18.39 11.14
N GLY A 48 -8.67 18.59 10.46
CA GLY A 48 -8.62 19.13 9.09
C GLY A 48 -8.84 20.63 8.98
N HIS A 49 -8.83 21.35 10.11
CA HIS A 49 -9.04 22.81 10.19
C HIS A 49 -7.70 23.55 10.05
N LEU A 50 -7.07 23.43 8.87
CA LEU A 50 -5.70 23.90 8.63
C LEU A 50 -5.53 25.42 8.78
N GLU A 51 -6.56 26.24 8.47
CA GLU A 51 -6.48 27.70 8.65
C GLU A 51 -6.46 28.10 10.14
N GLU A 52 -7.20 27.38 10.98
CA GLU A 52 -7.24 27.59 12.42
C GLU A 52 -5.93 27.15 13.06
N ALA A 53 -5.38 26.01 12.66
CA ALA A 53 -4.07 25.53 13.09
C ALA A 53 -2.96 26.56 12.76
N GLU A 54 -2.95 27.06 11.53
CA GLU A 54 -1.99 28.08 11.09
C GLU A 54 -2.05 29.35 11.95
N LYS A 55 -3.26 29.84 12.27
CA LYS A 55 -3.44 31.04 13.13
C LYS A 55 -2.89 30.81 14.54
N ALA A 56 -3.13 29.63 15.12
CA ALA A 56 -2.63 29.28 16.44
C ALA A 56 -1.09 29.22 16.46
N ILE A 57 -0.46 28.56 15.50
CA ILE A 57 1.01 28.48 15.37
C ILE A 57 1.65 29.85 15.11
N GLN A 58 1.07 30.67 14.24
CA GLN A 58 1.58 32.03 14.02
C GLN A 58 1.53 32.88 15.30
N LEU A 59 0.46 32.74 16.08
CA LEU A 59 0.35 33.42 17.37
C LEU A 59 1.43 32.90 18.35
N ALA A 60 1.60 31.59 18.47
CA ALA A 60 2.61 30.96 19.33
C ALA A 60 4.03 31.47 19.00
N LEU A 61 4.41 31.46 17.73
CA LEU A 61 5.71 31.94 17.27
C LEU A 61 5.89 33.45 17.41
N SER A 62 4.80 34.23 17.36
CA SER A 62 4.86 35.67 17.63
C SER A 62 5.14 35.98 19.10
N LEU A 63 4.67 35.13 20.02
CA LEU A 63 4.85 35.27 21.45
C LEU A 63 6.22 34.74 21.90
N ALA A 64 6.63 33.60 21.37
CA ALA A 64 7.89 32.93 21.70
C ALA A 64 8.55 32.33 20.43
N PRO A 65 9.33 33.14 19.67
CA PRO A 65 9.89 32.71 18.38
C PRO A 65 10.85 31.52 18.44
N GLY A 66 11.40 31.23 19.63
CA GLY A 66 12.35 30.11 19.81
C GLY A 66 11.78 28.98 20.68
N ALA A 67 10.47 28.97 20.96
CA ALA A 67 9.83 27.91 21.72
C ALA A 67 9.79 26.60 20.93
N ILE A 68 9.99 25.49 21.64
CA ILE A 68 10.18 24.18 21.00
C ILE A 68 8.89 23.69 20.35
N ALA A 69 7.77 23.62 21.06
CA ALA A 69 6.53 23.02 20.56
C ALA A 69 6.02 23.63 19.21
N PRO A 70 5.90 24.96 19.06
CA PRO A 70 5.48 25.51 17.78
C PRO A 70 6.51 25.36 16.65
N LEU A 71 7.82 25.26 16.99
CA LEU A 71 8.85 24.98 15.99
C LEU A 71 8.87 23.50 15.58
N THR A 72 8.66 22.56 16.52
CA THR A 72 8.43 21.14 16.22
C THR A 72 7.24 20.95 15.29
N TYR A 73 6.12 21.63 15.54
CA TYR A 73 4.98 21.64 14.60
C TYR A 73 5.40 22.03 13.17
N ARG A 74 6.20 23.11 13.03
CA ARG A 74 6.70 23.57 11.73
C ARG A 74 7.71 22.58 11.11
N ILE A 75 8.51 21.92 11.91
CA ILE A 75 9.44 20.89 11.46
C ILE A 75 8.64 19.73 10.86
N HIS A 76 7.65 19.21 11.57
CA HIS A 76 6.82 18.11 11.09
C HIS A 76 6.05 18.49 9.83
N GLU A 77 5.50 19.71 9.73
CA GLU A 77 4.86 20.22 8.52
C GLU A 77 5.84 20.26 7.33
N ALA A 78 7.08 20.72 7.54
CA ALA A 78 8.11 20.75 6.51
C ALA A 78 8.53 19.33 6.09
N LEU A 79 8.68 18.40 7.05
CA LEU A 79 9.01 16.99 6.78
C LEU A 79 7.89 16.29 6.00
N TYR A 80 6.62 16.56 6.32
CA TYR A 80 5.48 16.04 5.57
C TYR A 80 5.51 16.47 4.10
N ASN A 81 5.96 17.71 3.83
CA ASN A 81 6.12 18.24 2.48
C ASN A 81 7.46 17.85 1.81
N GLY A 82 8.31 17.07 2.49
CA GLY A 82 9.62 16.67 1.99
C GLY A 82 10.67 17.79 1.96
N ASP A 83 10.41 18.94 2.62
CA ASP A 83 11.31 20.08 2.68
C ASP A 83 12.23 20.02 3.91
N THR A 84 13.20 19.13 3.86
CA THR A 84 14.18 18.95 4.94
C THR A 84 15.03 20.20 5.20
N LYS A 85 15.24 21.03 4.17
CA LYS A 85 15.98 22.28 4.34
C LYS A 85 15.24 23.24 5.26
N THR A 86 13.94 23.43 5.05
CA THR A 86 13.12 24.29 5.92
C THR A 86 13.00 23.69 7.32
N ALA A 87 12.94 22.35 7.45
CA ALA A 87 12.97 21.67 8.74
C ALA A 87 14.26 21.97 9.52
N TRP A 88 15.44 21.89 8.89
CA TRP A 88 16.72 22.31 9.49
C TRP A 88 16.75 23.79 9.89
N ASP A 89 16.15 24.67 9.07
CA ASP A 89 16.10 26.11 9.36
C ASP A 89 15.21 26.39 10.60
N TYR A 90 14.12 25.64 10.81
CA TYR A 90 13.31 25.72 12.03
C TYR A 90 14.02 25.10 13.24
N LEU A 91 14.62 23.94 13.10
CA LEU A 91 15.41 23.32 14.18
C LEU A 91 16.50 24.25 14.71
N GLY A 92 17.16 25.00 13.82
CA GLY A 92 18.18 25.98 14.18
C GLY A 92 17.66 27.20 14.94
N GLN A 93 16.34 27.40 15.06
CA GLN A 93 15.72 28.49 15.83
C GLN A 93 15.36 28.06 17.26
N ILE A 94 15.31 26.75 17.54
CA ILE A 94 15.04 26.23 18.89
C ILE A 94 16.16 26.64 19.84
N ILE A 95 15.80 27.19 20.98
CA ILE A 95 16.75 27.68 22.00
C ILE A 95 17.16 26.55 22.96
N GLU A 96 16.23 25.69 23.32
CA GLU A 96 16.36 24.61 24.29
C GLU A 96 16.80 23.32 23.58
N THR A 97 18.10 23.20 23.30
CA THR A 97 18.64 22.09 22.50
C THR A 97 18.91 20.79 23.28
N ASP A 98 18.70 20.79 24.57
CA ASP A 98 18.82 19.64 25.47
C ASP A 98 17.47 18.98 25.79
N GLU A 99 16.39 19.53 25.29
CA GLU A 99 15.04 18.94 25.42
C GLU A 99 14.85 17.74 24.47
N PRO A 100 14.09 16.72 24.90
CA PRO A 100 13.85 15.52 24.11
C PRO A 100 13.29 15.79 22.70
N ASP A 101 12.33 16.71 22.57
CA ASP A 101 11.70 17.06 21.28
C ASP A 101 12.74 17.56 20.26
N TYR A 102 13.73 18.39 20.68
CA TYR A 102 14.81 18.80 19.80
C TYR A 102 15.65 17.61 19.30
N ILE A 103 15.90 16.65 20.21
CA ILE A 103 16.70 15.46 19.88
C ILE A 103 15.93 14.60 18.87
N TYR A 104 14.63 14.43 19.07
CA TYR A 104 13.77 13.66 18.19
C TYR A 104 13.62 14.31 16.82
N ASP A 105 13.29 15.60 16.76
CA ASP A 105 13.16 16.36 15.52
C ASP A 105 14.45 16.28 14.66
N ARG A 106 15.61 16.43 15.30
CA ARG A 106 16.90 16.32 14.60
C ARG A 106 17.11 14.93 14.01
N GLY A 107 16.79 13.89 14.75
CA GLY A 107 16.90 12.51 14.29
C GLY A 107 15.91 12.22 13.14
N GLU A 108 14.68 12.73 13.23
CA GLU A 108 13.67 12.58 12.18
C GLU A 108 14.09 13.24 10.88
N ILE A 109 14.62 14.47 10.92
CA ILE A 109 15.13 15.15 9.73
C ILE A 109 16.23 14.30 9.07
N MET A 110 17.16 13.72 9.85
CA MET A 110 18.21 12.84 9.33
C MET A 110 17.63 11.57 8.68
N ILE A 111 16.58 11.00 9.28
CA ILE A 111 15.88 9.82 8.74
C ILE A 111 15.23 10.16 7.40
N VAL A 112 14.52 11.29 7.29
CA VAL A 112 13.86 11.73 6.05
C VAL A 112 14.88 12.01 4.94
N GLU A 113 16.08 12.49 5.29
CA GLU A 113 17.21 12.66 4.34
C GLU A 113 17.85 11.32 3.93
N GLY A 114 17.44 10.20 4.53
CA GLY A 114 18.01 8.88 4.25
C GLY A 114 19.29 8.56 5.01
N HIS A 115 19.66 9.37 5.99
CA HIS A 115 20.86 9.21 6.83
C HIS A 115 20.58 8.32 8.05
N ILE A 116 20.01 7.14 7.84
CA ILE A 116 19.47 6.26 8.90
C ILE A 116 20.53 5.85 9.93
N ASP A 117 21.73 5.45 9.48
CA ASP A 117 22.79 4.99 10.38
C ASP A 117 23.41 6.16 11.17
N GLU A 118 23.40 7.37 10.62
CA GLU A 118 23.84 8.58 11.31
C GLU A 118 22.83 8.97 12.38
N ALA A 119 21.53 8.90 12.08
CA ALA A 119 20.45 9.12 13.04
C ALA A 119 20.51 8.09 14.21
N ASP A 120 20.73 6.80 13.92
CA ASP A 120 20.88 5.77 14.94
C ASP A 120 22.10 6.03 15.84
N SER A 121 23.21 6.43 15.25
CA SER A 121 24.41 6.80 16.01
C SER A 121 24.19 8.03 16.89
N TYR A 122 23.46 9.02 16.39
CA TYR A 122 23.09 10.21 17.12
C TYR A 122 22.19 9.88 18.31
N PHE A 123 21.08 9.15 18.11
CA PHE A 123 20.20 8.73 19.22
C PHE A 123 20.94 7.89 20.29
N ARG A 124 21.85 7.00 19.88
CA ARG A 124 22.65 6.22 20.83
C ARG A 124 23.67 7.07 21.62
N GLU A 125 24.13 8.17 21.05
CA GLU A 125 25.01 9.10 21.79
C GLU A 125 24.20 9.89 22.80
N GLU A 126 23.03 10.41 22.42
CA GLU A 126 22.15 11.15 23.33
C GLU A 126 21.60 10.25 24.46
N LEU A 127 21.30 8.98 24.17
CA LEU A 127 20.87 8.02 25.19
C LEU A 127 21.82 7.93 26.39
N LYS A 128 23.11 8.20 26.21
CA LYS A 128 24.09 8.17 27.32
C LYS A 128 23.89 9.30 28.33
N ASN A 129 23.23 10.36 27.90
CA ASN A 129 22.96 11.56 28.70
C ASN A 129 21.57 11.52 29.33
N VAL A 130 20.69 10.61 28.88
CA VAL A 130 19.30 10.47 29.38
C VAL A 130 19.29 9.99 30.83
N PRO A 131 18.55 10.65 31.74
CA PRO A 131 18.36 10.21 33.12
C PRO A 131 17.77 8.80 33.19
N GLN A 132 18.12 8.02 34.23
CA GLN A 132 17.67 6.63 34.37
C GLN A 132 16.14 6.49 34.47
N GLU A 133 15.46 7.49 34.99
CA GLU A 133 14.01 7.57 35.06
C GLU A 133 13.34 7.75 33.69
N GLU A 134 13.97 8.46 32.76
CA GLU A 134 13.47 8.79 31.43
C GLU A 134 13.95 7.80 30.35
N TYR A 135 14.89 6.91 30.73
CA TYR A 135 15.53 5.96 29.80
C TYR A 135 14.52 5.12 29.02
N GLN A 136 13.44 4.68 29.68
CA GLN A 136 12.45 3.79 29.09
C GLN A 136 11.64 4.55 28.03
N ASP A 137 11.17 5.74 28.37
CA ASP A 137 10.37 6.60 27.50
C ASP A 137 11.18 6.99 26.27
N TYR A 138 12.44 7.44 26.47
CA TYR A 138 13.33 7.78 25.36
C TYR A 138 13.52 6.62 24.35
N VAL A 139 13.73 5.40 24.85
CA VAL A 139 13.93 4.22 23.99
C VAL A 139 12.67 3.89 23.20
N ILE A 140 11.49 4.05 23.83
CA ILE A 140 10.19 3.82 23.20
C ILE A 140 9.91 4.89 22.14
N ASP A 141 10.17 6.15 22.45
CA ASP A 141 9.97 7.27 21.52
C ASP A 141 10.84 7.11 20.27
N VAL A 142 12.14 6.81 20.45
CA VAL A 142 13.02 6.53 19.29
C VAL A 142 12.54 5.31 18.49
N ALA A 143 12.06 4.26 19.14
CA ALA A 143 11.50 3.11 18.45
C ALA A 143 10.22 3.48 17.68
N SER A 144 9.38 4.37 18.24
CA SER A 144 8.19 4.89 17.56
C SER A 144 8.57 5.66 16.30
N ILE A 145 9.53 6.57 16.40
CA ILE A 145 10.05 7.33 15.25
C ILE A 145 10.45 6.38 14.13
N TYR A 146 11.29 5.38 14.40
CA TYR A 146 11.67 4.41 13.35
C TYR A 146 10.48 3.61 12.80
N SER A 147 9.50 3.28 13.64
CA SER A 147 8.28 2.57 13.20
C SER A 147 7.43 3.45 12.27
N ASP A 148 7.29 4.75 12.58
CA ASP A 148 6.49 5.71 11.80
C ASP A 148 7.09 5.95 10.41
N TYR A 149 8.42 5.90 10.29
CA TYR A 149 9.13 5.96 9.01
C TYR A 149 9.35 4.59 8.35
N ASN A 150 8.67 3.53 8.81
CA ASN A 150 8.73 2.16 8.26
C ASN A 150 10.11 1.49 8.37
N PHE A 151 10.99 1.92 9.27
CA PHE A 151 12.25 1.25 9.60
C PHE A 151 12.06 0.22 10.71
N SER A 152 11.19 -0.74 10.49
CA SER A 152 10.75 -1.72 11.50
C SER A 152 11.89 -2.56 12.10
N ASP A 153 12.96 -2.83 11.35
CA ASP A 153 14.15 -3.51 11.89
C ASP A 153 14.82 -2.64 12.97
N LYS A 154 15.00 -1.33 12.71
CA LYS A 154 15.55 -0.38 13.67
C LYS A 154 14.63 -0.18 14.87
N ALA A 155 13.32 -0.02 14.64
CA ALA A 155 12.33 0.05 15.71
C ALA A 155 12.44 -1.17 16.65
N MET A 156 12.54 -2.38 16.09
CA MET A 156 12.71 -3.60 16.88
C MET A 156 14.03 -3.63 17.66
N GLU A 157 15.15 -3.16 17.07
CA GLU A 157 16.42 -3.03 17.79
C GLU A 157 16.27 -2.14 19.03
N TRP A 158 15.66 -0.96 18.88
CA TRP A 158 15.44 -0.04 19.99
C TRP A 158 14.48 -0.61 21.02
N MET A 159 13.38 -1.23 20.63
CA MET A 159 12.45 -1.88 21.56
C MET A 159 13.11 -2.99 22.41
N THR A 160 14.15 -3.66 21.91
CA THR A 160 14.90 -4.65 22.70
C THR A 160 15.69 -4.03 23.86
N LEU A 161 15.96 -2.72 23.82
CA LEU A 161 16.61 -1.99 24.93
C LEU A 161 15.63 -1.64 26.04
N ALA A 162 14.32 -1.56 25.72
CA ALA A 162 13.27 -1.35 26.72
C ALA A 162 13.19 -2.58 27.64
N LYS A 163 13.00 -2.33 28.95
CA LYS A 163 12.65 -3.41 29.87
C LYS A 163 11.24 -3.90 29.48
N GLN A 164 10.95 -5.19 29.75
CA GLN A 164 9.61 -5.73 29.51
C GLN A 164 8.54 -4.79 30.08
N GLU A 165 7.83 -4.14 29.19
CA GLU A 165 6.75 -3.25 29.51
C GLU A 165 5.46 -3.87 28.96
N GLU A 166 4.40 -3.82 29.77
CA GLU A 166 3.08 -4.37 29.40
C GLU A 166 2.05 -3.26 29.15
N SER A 167 2.52 -2.00 28.96
CA SER A 167 1.62 -0.89 28.65
C SER A 167 0.93 -1.12 27.30
N PRO A 168 -0.33 -0.65 27.14
CA PRO A 168 -1.01 -0.71 25.85
C PRO A 168 -0.22 -0.05 24.72
N ASP A 169 0.41 1.10 24.98
CA ASP A 169 1.18 1.85 23.97
C ASP A 169 2.40 1.07 23.49
N PHE A 170 3.14 0.44 24.41
CA PHE A 170 4.26 -0.42 24.05
C PHE A 170 3.81 -1.65 23.25
N LYS A 171 2.67 -2.27 23.63
CA LYS A 171 2.10 -3.40 22.88
C LYS A 171 1.66 -2.98 21.48
N GLU A 172 1.06 -1.79 21.34
CA GLU A 172 0.66 -1.24 20.05
C GLU A 172 1.88 -0.99 19.15
N LEU A 173 2.91 -0.33 19.69
CA LEU A 173 4.16 -0.11 18.95
C LEU A 173 4.81 -1.44 18.53
N MET A 174 4.84 -2.44 19.43
CA MET A 174 5.34 -3.78 19.13
C MET A 174 4.52 -4.44 18.02
N ALA A 175 3.20 -4.33 18.06
CA ALA A 175 2.31 -4.90 17.05
C ALA A 175 2.53 -4.25 15.67
N ARG A 176 2.66 -2.92 15.62
CA ARG A 176 2.97 -2.16 14.39
C ARG A 176 4.36 -2.52 13.84
N THR A 177 5.35 -2.60 14.71
CA THR A 177 6.72 -3.01 14.34
C THR A 177 6.74 -4.43 13.77
N LEU A 178 6.03 -5.38 14.39
CA LEU A 178 5.90 -6.74 13.89
C LEU A 178 5.17 -6.80 12.54
N PHE A 179 4.17 -5.95 12.34
CA PHE A 179 3.49 -5.81 11.05
C PHE A 179 4.47 -5.37 9.96
N GLY A 180 5.25 -4.32 10.19
CA GLY A 180 6.26 -3.83 9.25
C GLY A 180 7.38 -4.84 8.96
N LEU A 181 7.67 -5.75 9.91
CA LEU A 181 8.58 -6.89 9.71
C LEU A 181 7.95 -8.08 8.96
N GLY A 182 6.71 -7.97 8.49
CA GLY A 182 5.98 -9.06 7.84
C GLY A 182 5.57 -10.20 8.77
N LYS A 183 5.67 -10.01 10.09
CA LYS A 183 5.28 -11.01 11.11
C LYS A 183 3.79 -10.86 11.47
N TYR A 184 2.93 -10.91 10.46
CA TYR A 184 1.51 -10.56 10.57
C TYR A 184 0.76 -11.33 11.64
N LYS A 185 0.98 -12.65 11.79
CA LYS A 185 0.36 -13.46 12.86
C LYS A 185 0.75 -13.04 14.26
N ALA A 186 1.97 -12.55 14.45
CA ALA A 186 2.41 -12.08 15.76
C ALA A 186 1.81 -10.69 16.06
N SER A 187 1.73 -9.83 15.05
CA SER A 187 1.03 -8.54 15.11
C SER A 187 -0.45 -8.73 15.43
N GLU A 188 -1.16 -9.60 14.71
CA GLU A 188 -2.56 -9.98 14.94
C GLU A 188 -2.81 -10.40 16.39
N LYS A 189 -1.94 -11.22 16.97
CA LYS A 189 -2.07 -11.66 18.36
C LYS A 189 -2.04 -10.48 19.33
N LEU A 190 -1.14 -9.52 19.16
CA LEU A 190 -1.02 -8.37 20.05
C LEU A 190 -2.21 -7.41 19.88
N PHE A 191 -2.70 -7.18 18.66
CA PHE A 191 -3.90 -6.37 18.46
C PHE A 191 -5.13 -7.03 19.08
N ASN A 192 -5.28 -8.35 19.04
CA ASN A 192 -6.35 -9.05 19.76
C ASN A 192 -6.24 -8.84 21.29
N GLU A 193 -5.03 -8.89 21.87
CA GLU A 193 -4.81 -8.60 23.29
C GLU A 193 -5.17 -7.15 23.66
N LEU A 194 -4.91 -6.18 22.77
CA LEU A 194 -5.28 -4.78 22.93
C LEU A 194 -6.80 -4.59 22.85
N ILE A 195 -7.45 -5.23 21.89
CA ILE A 195 -8.90 -5.22 21.72
C ILE A 195 -9.60 -5.86 22.93
N ASP A 196 -9.05 -6.93 23.50
CA ASP A 196 -9.60 -7.53 24.74
C ASP A 196 -9.58 -6.55 25.92
N THR A 197 -8.66 -5.58 25.92
CA THR A 197 -8.53 -4.55 26.93
C THR A 197 -9.43 -3.36 26.65
N ASP A 198 -9.45 -2.88 25.41
CA ASP A 198 -10.30 -1.77 24.96
C ASP A 198 -10.93 -2.09 23.59
N PRO A 199 -12.14 -2.70 23.57
CA PRO A 199 -12.80 -3.11 22.34
C PRO A 199 -13.41 -1.97 21.53
N PHE A 200 -13.42 -0.73 22.05
CA PHE A 200 -14.00 0.42 21.38
C PHE A 200 -12.97 1.31 20.68
N GLN A 201 -11.69 0.95 20.73
CA GLN A 201 -10.64 1.62 19.98
C GLN A 201 -10.64 1.15 18.52
N LYS A 202 -11.26 1.94 17.63
CA LYS A 202 -11.36 1.60 16.19
C LYS A 202 -10.00 1.35 15.53
N ARG A 203 -8.93 2.07 15.95
CA ARG A 203 -7.58 1.93 15.41
C ARG A 203 -7.01 0.51 15.59
N TYR A 204 -7.36 -0.18 16.69
CA TYR A 204 -6.93 -1.57 16.88
C TYR A 204 -7.62 -2.54 15.93
N TRP A 205 -8.91 -2.32 15.66
CA TRP A 205 -9.65 -3.11 14.69
C TRP A 205 -9.15 -2.90 13.25
N ASN A 206 -8.83 -1.65 12.87
CA ASN A 206 -8.25 -1.33 11.56
C ASN A 206 -6.87 -1.97 11.39
N ALA A 207 -6.01 -1.89 12.41
CA ALA A 207 -4.71 -2.53 12.39
C ALA A 207 -4.80 -4.06 12.35
N LEU A 208 -5.75 -4.65 13.10
CA LEU A 208 -6.04 -6.08 13.04
C LEU A 208 -6.51 -6.51 11.65
N ALA A 209 -7.45 -5.77 11.04
CA ALA A 209 -7.92 -6.04 9.69
C ALA A 209 -6.77 -6.00 8.67
N SER A 210 -5.87 -5.01 8.80
CA SER A 210 -4.68 -4.90 7.95
C SER A 210 -3.74 -6.10 8.13
N ALA A 211 -3.48 -6.53 9.36
CA ALA A 211 -2.62 -7.69 9.65
C ALA A 211 -3.21 -9.00 9.09
N GLN A 212 -4.51 -9.20 9.24
CA GLN A 212 -5.23 -10.34 8.69
C GLN A 212 -5.24 -10.32 7.15
N PHE A 213 -5.45 -9.15 6.54
CA PHE A 213 -5.39 -8.97 5.08
C PHE A 213 -4.02 -9.34 4.52
N MET A 214 -2.94 -8.85 5.15
CA MET A 214 -1.57 -9.18 4.75
C MET A 214 -1.21 -10.64 5.00
N ASN A 215 -1.89 -11.31 5.94
CA ASN A 215 -1.78 -12.75 6.17
C ASN A 215 -2.70 -13.58 5.25
N GLU A 216 -3.36 -12.94 4.26
CA GLU A 216 -4.31 -13.54 3.31
C GLU A 216 -5.59 -14.11 3.95
N ASP A 217 -5.87 -13.78 5.21
CA ASP A 217 -7.14 -14.10 5.88
C ASP A 217 -8.17 -13.00 5.63
N TYR A 218 -8.65 -12.94 4.39
CA TYR A 218 -9.57 -11.88 3.94
C TYR A 218 -10.92 -11.93 4.64
N SER A 219 -11.38 -13.11 5.06
CA SER A 219 -12.65 -13.24 5.78
C SER A 219 -12.57 -12.60 7.16
N SER A 220 -11.52 -12.89 7.93
CA SER A 220 -11.32 -12.26 9.23
C SER A 220 -11.03 -10.76 9.11
N ALA A 221 -10.30 -10.33 8.06
CA ALA A 221 -10.07 -8.92 7.78
C ALA A 221 -11.38 -8.14 7.56
N ILE A 222 -12.35 -8.73 6.84
CA ILE A 222 -13.68 -8.15 6.64
C ILE A 222 -14.42 -8.06 8.00
N GLU A 223 -14.40 -9.12 8.83
CA GLU A 223 -15.05 -9.10 10.14
C GLU A 223 -14.46 -8.01 11.04
N SER A 224 -13.13 -7.90 11.11
CA SER A 224 -12.45 -6.87 11.90
C SER A 224 -12.80 -5.45 11.40
N SER A 225 -12.82 -5.23 10.08
CA SER A 225 -13.24 -3.96 9.51
C SER A 225 -14.71 -3.61 9.81
N GLU A 226 -15.59 -4.62 9.91
CA GLU A 226 -16.99 -4.42 10.32
C GLU A 226 -17.10 -3.92 11.76
N TYR A 227 -16.23 -4.37 12.68
CA TYR A 227 -16.18 -3.82 14.04
C TYR A 227 -15.68 -2.37 14.06
N ALA A 228 -14.65 -2.03 13.28
CA ALA A 228 -14.20 -0.64 13.13
C ALA A 228 -15.33 0.27 12.62
N ILE A 229 -16.03 -0.16 11.55
CA ILE A 229 -17.18 0.57 10.99
C ILE A 229 -18.37 0.64 11.97
N ALA A 230 -18.56 -0.36 12.84
CA ALA A 230 -19.61 -0.32 13.85
C ALA A 230 -19.33 0.69 14.95
N ILE A 231 -18.06 0.92 15.28
CA ILE A 231 -17.62 1.95 16.24
C ILE A 231 -17.75 3.34 15.59
N ASP A 232 -17.21 3.50 14.38
CA ASP A 232 -17.29 4.73 13.62
C ASP A 232 -17.75 4.43 12.18
N PRO A 233 -19.05 4.63 11.87
CA PRO A 233 -19.59 4.36 10.55
C PRO A 233 -18.98 5.18 9.41
N GLU A 234 -18.30 6.27 9.72
CA GLU A 234 -17.70 7.17 8.74
C GLU A 234 -16.18 6.96 8.58
N ASP A 235 -15.61 6.01 9.33
CA ASP A 235 -14.18 5.70 9.30
C ASP A 235 -13.71 5.21 7.91
N PRO A 236 -12.89 5.99 7.21
CA PRO A 236 -12.45 5.60 5.86
C PRO A 236 -11.58 4.35 5.87
N ASP A 237 -10.77 4.14 6.92
CA ASP A 237 -9.85 3.01 7.02
C ASP A 237 -10.61 1.68 7.14
N GLY A 238 -11.65 1.63 7.97
CA GLY A 238 -12.49 0.45 8.07
C GLY A 238 -13.29 0.18 6.79
N ILE A 239 -13.79 1.24 6.14
CA ILE A 239 -14.54 1.14 4.88
C ILE A 239 -13.66 0.58 3.77
N ILE A 240 -12.43 1.11 3.59
CA ILE A 240 -11.53 0.68 2.53
C ILE A 240 -10.97 -0.73 2.80
N ALA A 241 -10.65 -1.07 4.05
CA ALA A 241 -10.20 -2.41 4.42
C ALA A 241 -11.24 -3.47 4.05
N LYS A 242 -12.53 -3.18 4.33
CA LYS A 242 -13.64 -4.07 3.94
C LYS A 242 -13.78 -4.19 2.43
N ALA A 243 -13.68 -3.09 1.69
CA ALA A 243 -13.73 -3.09 0.24
C ALA A 243 -12.63 -3.97 -0.38
N HIS A 244 -11.40 -3.83 0.10
CA HIS A 244 -10.28 -4.65 -0.36
C HIS A 244 -10.44 -6.13 -0.01
N GLY A 245 -10.92 -6.45 1.20
CA GLY A 245 -11.22 -7.83 1.59
C GLY A 245 -12.27 -8.48 0.67
N LEU A 246 -13.35 -7.76 0.38
CA LEU A 246 -14.41 -8.21 -0.54
C LEU A 246 -13.89 -8.39 -1.97
N PHE A 247 -13.05 -7.47 -2.46
CA PHE A 247 -12.39 -7.58 -3.75
C PHE A 247 -11.55 -8.85 -3.86
N ARG A 248 -10.74 -9.14 -2.84
CA ARG A 248 -9.88 -10.34 -2.79
C ARG A 248 -10.68 -11.65 -2.72
N LEU A 249 -11.89 -11.61 -2.18
CA LEU A 249 -12.84 -12.73 -2.18
C LEU A 249 -13.73 -12.77 -3.43
N ASN A 250 -13.44 -11.97 -4.46
CA ASN A 250 -14.21 -11.85 -5.70
C ASN A 250 -15.68 -11.43 -5.51
N ASN A 251 -15.99 -10.79 -4.39
CA ASN A 251 -17.33 -10.23 -4.16
C ASN A 251 -17.38 -8.79 -4.70
N TYR A 252 -17.31 -8.69 -6.02
CA TYR A 252 -17.09 -7.42 -6.71
C TYR A 252 -18.23 -6.42 -6.55
N GLU A 253 -19.49 -6.89 -6.52
CA GLU A 253 -20.66 -6.02 -6.34
C GLU A 253 -20.60 -5.30 -4.99
N LYS A 254 -20.30 -6.05 -3.91
CA LYS A 254 -20.17 -5.44 -2.59
C LYS A 254 -18.89 -4.61 -2.46
N ALA A 255 -17.78 -5.02 -3.09
CA ALA A 255 -16.56 -4.23 -3.10
C ALA A 255 -16.82 -2.84 -3.71
N ILE A 256 -17.54 -2.75 -4.83
CA ILE A 256 -17.95 -1.49 -5.47
C ILE A 256 -18.76 -0.63 -4.50
N GLU A 257 -19.72 -1.20 -3.78
CA GLU A 257 -20.56 -0.47 -2.81
C GLU A 257 -19.68 0.20 -1.73
N TYR A 258 -18.67 -0.51 -1.21
CA TYR A 258 -17.76 0.03 -0.20
C TYR A 258 -16.70 0.99 -0.80
N TYR A 259 -16.24 0.77 -2.04
CA TYR A 259 -15.40 1.75 -2.74
C TYR A 259 -16.16 3.05 -3.02
N ASP A 260 -17.44 2.98 -3.41
CA ASP A 260 -18.28 4.17 -3.57
C ASP A 260 -18.42 4.96 -2.27
N ARG A 261 -18.70 4.25 -1.17
CA ARG A 261 -18.81 4.85 0.16
C ARG A 261 -17.50 5.50 0.63
N TYR A 262 -16.36 4.90 0.31
CA TYR A 262 -15.05 5.49 0.60
C TYR A 262 -14.80 6.75 -0.23
N LEU A 263 -15.07 6.69 -1.54
CA LEU A 263 -14.88 7.83 -2.45
C LEU A 263 -15.81 9.01 -2.18
N GLU A 264 -16.92 8.83 -1.46
CA GLU A 264 -17.74 9.95 -0.96
C GLU A 264 -16.96 10.82 0.04
N ARG A 265 -15.92 10.31 0.70
CA ARG A 265 -15.09 10.99 1.68
C ARG A 265 -13.72 11.38 1.16
N VAL A 266 -13.17 10.52 0.32
CA VAL A 266 -11.85 10.70 -0.32
C VAL A 266 -12.05 10.62 -1.83
N PRO A 267 -12.63 11.67 -2.43
CA PRO A 267 -13.08 11.63 -3.83
C PRO A 267 -11.94 11.52 -4.84
N ASP A 268 -10.72 11.91 -4.45
CA ASP A 268 -9.58 12.01 -5.36
C ASP A 268 -8.62 10.81 -5.25
N ASP A 269 -9.03 9.70 -4.56
CA ASP A 269 -8.20 8.50 -4.44
C ASP A 269 -8.22 7.68 -5.74
N ILE A 270 -7.21 7.92 -6.56
CA ILE A 270 -7.03 7.26 -7.86
C ILE A 270 -6.80 5.75 -7.70
N TYR A 271 -6.08 5.31 -6.67
CA TYR A 271 -5.84 3.89 -6.44
C TYR A 271 -7.16 3.14 -6.19
N VAL A 272 -8.05 3.74 -5.42
CA VAL A 272 -9.38 3.17 -5.16
C VAL A 272 -10.24 3.17 -6.42
N MET A 273 -10.16 4.21 -7.26
CA MET A 273 -10.86 4.23 -8.56
C MET A 273 -10.36 3.12 -9.49
N LEU A 274 -9.05 2.84 -9.53
CA LEU A 274 -8.47 1.73 -10.29
C LEU A 274 -9.00 0.37 -9.80
N ASN A 275 -9.03 0.14 -8.48
CA ASN A 275 -9.60 -1.10 -7.92
C ASN A 275 -11.09 -1.26 -8.23
N LYS A 276 -11.84 -0.16 -8.15
CA LYS A 276 -13.27 -0.14 -8.50
C LYS A 276 -13.49 -0.45 -9.99
N SER A 277 -12.65 0.10 -10.89
CA SER A 277 -12.72 -0.21 -12.32
C SER A 277 -12.44 -1.68 -12.58
N SER A 278 -11.47 -2.28 -11.89
CA SER A 278 -11.16 -3.71 -11.96
C SER A 278 -12.33 -4.58 -11.51
N CYS A 279 -13.12 -4.14 -10.50
CA CYS A 279 -14.37 -4.81 -10.14
C CYS A 279 -15.38 -4.77 -11.29
N TYR A 280 -15.57 -3.61 -11.93
CA TYR A 280 -16.49 -3.51 -13.06
C TYR A 280 -16.08 -4.38 -14.24
N LEU A 281 -14.78 -4.46 -14.55
CA LEU A 281 -14.26 -5.35 -15.58
C LEU A 281 -14.52 -6.82 -15.25
N SER A 282 -14.30 -7.23 -13.99
CA SER A 282 -14.58 -8.58 -13.52
C SER A 282 -16.07 -8.95 -13.64
N LEU A 283 -16.95 -7.96 -13.56
CA LEU A 283 -18.41 -8.09 -13.78
C LEU A 283 -18.80 -7.90 -15.25
N SER A 284 -17.86 -7.79 -16.17
CA SER A 284 -18.09 -7.52 -17.60
C SER A 284 -18.90 -6.24 -17.85
N ASN A 285 -18.71 -5.22 -17.01
CA ASN A 285 -19.35 -3.91 -17.13
C ASN A 285 -18.36 -2.86 -17.62
N ASP A 286 -17.98 -2.99 -18.89
CA ASP A 286 -16.96 -2.15 -19.53
C ASP A 286 -17.34 -0.66 -19.58
N GLU A 287 -18.63 -0.34 -19.61
CA GLU A 287 -19.10 1.05 -19.64
C GLU A 287 -18.76 1.77 -18.32
N LYS A 288 -19.09 1.15 -17.19
CA LYS A 288 -18.78 1.72 -15.88
C LYS A 288 -17.29 1.70 -15.56
N ALA A 289 -16.57 0.66 -16.01
CA ALA A 289 -15.12 0.61 -15.88
C ALA A 289 -14.49 1.80 -16.60
N LEU A 290 -14.91 2.04 -17.85
CA LEU A 290 -14.42 3.17 -18.66
C LEU A 290 -14.75 4.53 -18.03
N GLU A 291 -15.98 4.72 -17.55
CA GLU A 291 -16.40 5.94 -16.84
C GLU A 291 -15.49 6.20 -15.62
N THR A 292 -15.25 5.16 -14.80
CA THR A 292 -14.39 5.26 -13.61
C THR A 292 -12.94 5.58 -13.97
N LEU A 293 -12.39 4.94 -15.01
CA LEU A 293 -11.02 5.18 -15.47
C LEU A 293 -10.83 6.58 -16.08
N LEU A 294 -11.82 7.06 -16.82
CA LEU A 294 -11.77 8.43 -17.36
C LEU A 294 -11.86 9.47 -16.23
N HIS A 295 -12.68 9.23 -15.21
CA HIS A 295 -12.70 10.06 -14.02
C HIS A 295 -11.36 10.04 -13.27
N ALA A 296 -10.76 8.86 -13.09
CA ALA A 296 -9.42 8.74 -12.51
C ALA A 296 -8.37 9.53 -13.32
N LEU A 297 -8.47 9.52 -14.65
CA LEU A 297 -7.58 10.29 -15.53
C LEU A 297 -7.81 11.81 -15.41
N GLU A 298 -9.05 12.27 -15.25
CA GLU A 298 -9.37 13.68 -15.04
C GLU A 298 -8.87 14.18 -13.68
N THR A 299 -8.92 13.30 -12.65
CA THR A 299 -8.43 13.60 -11.30
C THR A 299 -6.90 13.58 -11.24
N ALA A 300 -6.25 12.74 -12.05
CA ALA A 300 -4.80 12.63 -12.08
C ALA A 300 -4.14 13.89 -12.65
N GLY A 301 -3.25 14.53 -11.89
CA GLY A 301 -2.38 15.59 -12.42
C GLY A 301 -1.33 15.06 -13.39
N GLU A 302 -0.63 15.96 -14.07
CA GLU A 302 0.39 15.62 -15.08
C GLU A 302 1.55 14.79 -14.51
N ASP A 303 1.86 14.95 -13.22
CA ASP A 303 2.93 14.24 -12.51
C ASP A 303 2.42 13.06 -11.66
N SER A 304 1.16 12.63 -11.84
CA SER A 304 0.60 11.54 -11.05
C SER A 304 1.33 10.22 -11.30
N PRO A 305 1.75 9.50 -10.25
CA PRO A 305 2.39 8.19 -10.38
C PRO A 305 1.46 7.13 -10.98
N TYR A 306 0.15 7.34 -10.97
CA TYR A 306 -0.87 6.41 -11.46
C TYR A 306 -1.15 6.52 -12.96
N LEU A 307 -0.59 7.52 -13.68
CA LEU A 307 -0.87 7.73 -15.11
C LEU A 307 -0.56 6.49 -15.96
N THR A 308 0.53 5.80 -15.66
CA THR A 308 0.90 4.58 -16.38
C THR A 308 -0.17 3.51 -16.24
N ASP A 309 -0.66 3.28 -15.02
CA ASP A 309 -1.69 2.27 -14.73
C ASP A 309 -3.03 2.65 -15.36
N ILE A 310 -3.43 3.92 -15.25
CA ILE A 310 -4.66 4.41 -15.89
C ILE A 310 -4.61 4.20 -17.42
N TYR A 311 -3.49 4.55 -18.06
CA TYR A 311 -3.35 4.37 -19.53
C TYR A 311 -3.34 2.90 -19.94
N GLN A 312 -2.75 2.01 -19.14
CA GLN A 312 -2.77 0.58 -19.41
C GLN A 312 -4.19 0.00 -19.27
N GLU A 313 -4.90 0.33 -18.20
CA GLU A 313 -6.28 -0.15 -17.99
C GLU A 313 -7.23 0.38 -19.06
N LEU A 314 -7.15 1.67 -19.42
CA LEU A 314 -7.91 2.22 -20.55
C LEU A 314 -7.60 1.49 -21.86
N ALA A 315 -6.34 1.18 -22.11
CA ALA A 315 -5.94 0.45 -23.32
C ALA A 315 -6.52 -0.97 -23.35
N PHE A 316 -6.58 -1.68 -22.21
CA PHE A 316 -7.22 -2.99 -22.14
C PHE A 316 -8.72 -2.89 -22.43
N VAL A 317 -9.42 -1.95 -21.79
CA VAL A 317 -10.87 -1.76 -22.05
C VAL A 317 -11.16 -1.44 -23.51
N TYR A 318 -10.40 -0.53 -24.13
CA TYR A 318 -10.58 -0.21 -25.56
C TYR A 318 -10.18 -1.36 -26.47
N SER A 319 -9.18 -2.16 -26.11
CA SER A 319 -8.78 -3.36 -26.85
C SER A 319 -9.91 -4.40 -26.85
N ASP A 320 -10.53 -4.67 -25.70
CA ASP A 320 -11.64 -5.62 -25.57
C ASP A 320 -12.89 -5.18 -26.36
N ARG A 321 -13.06 -3.86 -26.51
CA ARG A 321 -14.11 -3.29 -27.38
C ARG A 321 -13.74 -3.31 -28.87
N GLY A 322 -12.55 -3.79 -29.23
CA GLY A 322 -12.05 -3.82 -30.63
C GLY A 322 -11.54 -2.46 -31.14
N GLU A 323 -11.38 -1.47 -30.26
CA GLU A 323 -10.91 -0.12 -30.58
C GLU A 323 -9.39 -0.03 -30.49
N THR A 324 -8.69 -0.89 -31.28
CA THR A 324 -7.24 -1.12 -31.21
C THR A 324 -6.41 0.15 -31.35
N ASP A 325 -6.77 1.05 -32.27
CA ASP A 325 -5.99 2.27 -32.48
C ASP A 325 -6.09 3.21 -31.26
N LEU A 326 -7.28 3.34 -30.65
CA LEU A 326 -7.46 4.13 -29.46
C LEU A 326 -6.71 3.55 -28.24
N ALA A 327 -6.72 2.22 -28.10
CA ALA A 327 -5.93 1.52 -27.11
C ALA A 327 -4.42 1.82 -27.26
N LEU A 328 -3.92 1.80 -28.50
CA LEU A 328 -2.53 2.15 -28.79
C LEU A 328 -2.21 3.62 -28.52
N ASP A 329 -3.16 4.52 -28.76
CA ASP A 329 -2.99 5.95 -28.46
C ASP A 329 -2.81 6.20 -26.96
N TYR A 330 -3.58 5.52 -26.10
CA TYR A 330 -3.35 5.59 -24.66
C TYR A 330 -1.98 5.02 -24.27
N LEU A 331 -1.58 3.87 -24.79
CA LEU A 331 -0.27 3.30 -24.52
C LEU A 331 0.89 4.16 -25.08
N ASN A 332 0.69 4.96 -26.12
CA ASN A 332 1.70 5.88 -26.61
C ASN A 332 1.91 7.07 -25.66
N LYS A 333 0.92 7.44 -24.86
CA LYS A 333 1.08 8.51 -23.85
C LYS A 333 2.08 8.11 -22.76
N THR A 334 2.31 6.83 -22.53
CA THR A 334 3.33 6.37 -21.57
C THR A 334 4.77 6.57 -22.06
N ASP A 335 4.99 6.89 -23.34
CA ASP A 335 6.35 7.01 -23.92
C ASP A 335 7.16 8.16 -23.29
N VAL A 336 6.51 9.12 -22.64
CA VAL A 336 7.12 10.27 -21.94
C VAL A 336 7.15 10.12 -20.41
N LEU A 337 6.58 9.07 -19.87
CA LEU A 337 6.53 8.81 -18.43
C LEU A 337 7.73 7.97 -18.00
N ASP A 338 8.10 8.08 -16.73
CA ASP A 338 9.09 7.20 -16.10
C ASP A 338 8.44 5.86 -15.72
N CYS A 339 8.48 4.89 -16.64
CA CYS A 339 7.85 3.58 -16.46
C CYS A 339 8.62 2.46 -17.15
N ASP A 340 8.21 1.21 -16.94
CA ASP A 340 8.80 0.06 -17.64
C ASP A 340 8.36 0.00 -19.12
N HIS A 341 9.08 0.71 -19.97
CA HIS A 341 8.83 0.74 -21.42
C HIS A 341 8.97 -0.63 -22.10
N VAL A 342 9.68 -1.58 -21.51
CA VAL A 342 9.75 -2.95 -22.03
C VAL A 342 8.42 -3.65 -21.83
N GLN A 343 7.85 -3.52 -20.64
CA GLN A 343 6.50 -4.03 -20.35
C GLN A 343 5.44 -3.37 -21.23
N ILE A 344 5.49 -2.06 -21.42
CA ILE A 344 4.57 -1.34 -22.33
C ILE A 344 4.62 -1.89 -23.75
N LYS A 345 5.82 -2.24 -24.27
CA LYS A 345 5.94 -2.88 -25.59
C LYS A 345 5.26 -4.24 -25.64
N VAL A 346 5.30 -5.02 -24.57
CA VAL A 346 4.57 -6.30 -24.49
C VAL A 346 3.06 -6.06 -24.53
N ILE A 347 2.57 -5.07 -23.78
CA ILE A 347 1.14 -4.70 -23.77
C ILE A 347 0.71 -4.17 -25.14
N LYS A 348 1.50 -3.29 -25.79
CA LYS A 348 1.24 -2.86 -27.19
C LYS A 348 1.17 -4.07 -28.13
N GLY A 349 2.04 -5.06 -27.94
CA GLY A 349 2.00 -6.30 -28.69
C GLY A 349 0.72 -7.12 -28.45
N HIS A 350 0.26 -7.21 -27.20
CA HIS A 350 -0.99 -7.86 -26.82
C HIS A 350 -2.21 -7.19 -27.50
N VAL A 351 -2.32 -5.87 -27.38
CA VAL A 351 -3.40 -5.08 -28.00
C VAL A 351 -3.40 -5.24 -29.53
N LEU A 352 -2.22 -5.28 -30.15
CA LEU A 352 -2.10 -5.51 -31.60
C LEU A 352 -2.53 -6.93 -32.00
N LEU A 353 -2.28 -7.96 -31.17
CA LEU A 353 -2.78 -9.32 -31.42
C LEU A 353 -4.31 -9.37 -31.31
N ALA A 354 -4.89 -8.72 -30.32
CA ALA A 354 -6.36 -8.63 -30.15
C ALA A 354 -7.01 -7.95 -31.37
N GLY A 355 -6.33 -7.00 -32.00
CA GLY A 355 -6.74 -6.33 -33.24
C GLY A 355 -6.32 -7.04 -34.54
N ASP A 356 -5.94 -8.31 -34.49
CA ASP A 356 -5.48 -9.12 -35.65
C ASP A 356 -4.24 -8.53 -36.43
N ARG A 357 -3.47 -7.65 -35.74
CA ARG A 357 -2.28 -6.98 -36.35
C ARG A 357 -0.98 -7.74 -36.02
N LEU A 358 -0.92 -9.03 -36.39
CA LEU A 358 0.15 -9.97 -36.03
C LEU A 358 1.58 -9.48 -36.35
N GLU A 359 1.80 -8.91 -37.55
CA GLU A 359 3.14 -8.45 -37.95
C GLU A 359 3.65 -7.31 -37.05
N GLU A 360 2.76 -6.40 -36.67
CA GLU A 360 3.09 -5.27 -35.79
C GLU A 360 3.33 -5.76 -34.36
N ALA A 361 2.48 -6.66 -33.86
CA ALA A 361 2.68 -7.30 -32.59
C ALA A 361 4.05 -7.98 -32.47
N GLN A 362 4.44 -8.76 -33.48
CA GLN A 362 5.76 -9.39 -33.54
C GLN A 362 6.91 -8.39 -33.50
N LYS A 363 6.75 -7.20 -34.10
CA LYS A 363 7.77 -6.14 -34.04
C LYS A 363 7.90 -5.61 -32.60
N MET A 364 6.78 -5.41 -31.89
CA MET A 364 6.80 -4.97 -30.49
C MET A 364 7.43 -6.03 -29.58
N PHE A 365 7.04 -7.29 -29.70
CA PHE A 365 7.64 -8.39 -28.93
C PHE A 365 9.14 -8.54 -29.18
N ARG A 366 9.60 -8.44 -30.43
CA ARG A 366 11.04 -8.48 -30.73
C ARG A 366 11.81 -7.36 -30.08
N LYS A 367 11.26 -6.13 -30.06
CA LYS A 367 11.87 -5.00 -29.36
C LYS A 367 11.95 -5.28 -27.85
N ALA A 368 10.85 -5.72 -27.23
CA ALA A 368 10.81 -6.04 -25.81
C ALA A 368 11.85 -7.12 -25.45
N VAL A 369 11.97 -8.20 -26.23
CA VAL A 369 12.96 -9.25 -26.01
C VAL A 369 14.39 -8.74 -26.15
N LEU A 370 14.67 -7.89 -27.14
CA LEU A 370 16.01 -7.33 -27.35
C LEU A 370 16.41 -6.38 -26.22
N GLU A 371 15.51 -5.50 -25.82
CA GLU A 371 15.77 -4.51 -24.76
C GLU A 371 15.88 -5.15 -23.36
N SER A 372 15.14 -6.24 -23.12
CA SER A 372 15.23 -7.01 -21.87
C SER A 372 16.37 -8.03 -21.84
N ASN A 373 17.18 -8.11 -22.91
CA ASN A 373 18.18 -9.17 -23.08
C ASN A 373 17.59 -10.59 -22.96
N GLY A 374 16.35 -10.80 -23.40
CA GLY A 374 15.67 -12.08 -23.30
C GLY A 374 15.26 -12.49 -21.89
N SER A 375 14.95 -11.52 -21.03
CA SER A 375 14.50 -11.73 -19.65
C SER A 375 13.33 -12.72 -19.59
N THR A 376 13.44 -13.70 -18.70
CA THR A 376 12.44 -14.76 -18.49
C THR A 376 11.02 -14.21 -18.23
N PRO A 377 10.81 -13.21 -17.35
CA PRO A 377 9.49 -12.63 -17.14
C PRO A 377 8.88 -12.02 -18.40
N ILE A 378 9.68 -11.36 -19.24
CA ILE A 378 9.21 -10.76 -20.49
C ILE A 378 8.81 -11.84 -21.50
N LEU A 379 9.60 -12.92 -21.61
CA LEU A 379 9.26 -14.04 -22.48
C LEU A 379 7.94 -14.70 -22.05
N LEU A 380 7.73 -14.91 -20.75
CA LEU A 380 6.47 -15.46 -20.22
C LEU A 380 5.28 -14.56 -20.51
N ARG A 381 5.40 -13.24 -20.29
CA ARG A 381 4.32 -12.29 -20.62
C ARG A 381 3.95 -12.31 -22.11
N ILE A 382 4.93 -12.43 -23.01
CA ILE A 382 4.69 -12.59 -24.45
C ILE A 382 3.97 -13.91 -24.73
N ILE A 383 4.36 -15.00 -24.08
CA ILE A 383 3.71 -16.31 -24.21
C ILE A 383 2.24 -16.23 -23.76
N VAL A 384 1.98 -15.60 -22.62
CA VAL A 384 0.62 -15.35 -22.12
C VAL A 384 -0.17 -14.54 -23.14
N SER A 385 0.39 -13.43 -23.64
CA SER A 385 -0.25 -12.60 -24.67
C SER A 385 -0.63 -13.39 -25.93
N LEU A 386 0.23 -14.31 -26.38
CA LEU A 386 -0.07 -15.19 -27.51
C LEU A 386 -1.21 -16.15 -27.21
N TYR A 387 -1.20 -16.75 -26.00
CA TYR A 387 -2.22 -17.70 -25.61
C TYR A 387 -3.59 -17.03 -25.46
N ASP A 388 -3.69 -15.91 -24.77
CA ASP A 388 -4.93 -15.17 -24.54
C ASP A 388 -5.59 -14.73 -25.86
N ASN A 389 -4.77 -14.34 -26.83
CA ASN A 389 -5.23 -13.97 -28.17
C ASN A 389 -5.39 -15.18 -29.12
N LYS A 390 -5.46 -16.41 -28.60
CA LYS A 390 -5.72 -17.66 -29.34
C LYS A 390 -4.63 -18.09 -30.33
N TYR A 391 -3.42 -17.52 -30.23
CA TYR A 391 -2.25 -17.99 -30.97
C TYR A 391 -1.56 -19.16 -30.26
N ILE A 392 -2.33 -20.22 -29.92
CA ILE A 392 -1.93 -21.31 -29.03
C ILE A 392 -0.72 -22.07 -29.55
N GLU A 393 -0.64 -22.36 -30.88
CA GLU A 393 0.56 -23.00 -31.48
C GLU A 393 1.79 -22.11 -31.32
N GLY A 394 1.64 -20.78 -31.48
CA GLY A 394 2.71 -19.80 -31.26
C GLY A 394 3.22 -19.80 -29.82
N ALA A 395 2.29 -19.78 -28.85
CA ALA A 395 2.62 -19.90 -27.43
C ALA A 395 3.33 -21.22 -27.10
N TYR A 396 2.84 -22.35 -27.60
CA TYR A 396 3.46 -23.66 -27.43
C TYR A 396 4.91 -23.69 -27.96
N HIS A 397 5.14 -23.23 -29.19
CA HIS A 397 6.48 -23.21 -29.76
C HIS A 397 7.42 -22.24 -29.03
N MET A 398 6.89 -21.13 -28.53
CA MET A 398 7.68 -20.20 -27.74
C MET A 398 8.04 -20.79 -26.37
N LEU A 399 7.12 -21.52 -25.73
CA LEU A 399 7.40 -22.28 -24.49
C LEU A 399 8.46 -23.37 -24.70
N GLN A 400 8.45 -24.09 -25.83
CA GLN A 400 9.51 -25.04 -26.16
C GLN A 400 10.90 -24.36 -26.21
N LYS A 401 10.99 -23.19 -26.82
CA LYS A 401 12.23 -22.41 -26.84
C LYS A 401 12.58 -21.89 -25.45
N PHE A 402 11.60 -21.39 -24.70
CA PHE A 402 11.75 -20.93 -23.34
C PHE A 402 12.42 -22.00 -22.46
N PHE A 403 11.91 -23.24 -22.46
CA PHE A 403 12.50 -24.35 -21.72
C PHE A 403 13.87 -24.81 -22.24
N SER A 404 14.28 -24.40 -23.42
CA SER A 404 15.63 -24.69 -23.92
C SER A 404 16.69 -23.69 -23.44
N ILE A 405 16.29 -22.56 -22.87
CA ILE A 405 17.18 -21.48 -22.42
C ILE A 405 17.17 -21.25 -20.91
N VAL A 406 16.10 -21.64 -20.21
CA VAL A 406 16.01 -21.53 -18.74
C VAL A 406 16.76 -22.67 -18.07
N ASP A 407 17.23 -22.42 -16.85
CA ASP A 407 17.95 -23.42 -16.06
C ASP A 407 16.99 -24.47 -15.41
N GLU A 408 17.57 -25.50 -14.82
CA GLU A 408 16.81 -26.57 -14.15
C GLU A 408 16.04 -26.09 -12.90
N LYS A 409 16.42 -24.93 -12.35
CA LYS A 409 15.76 -24.34 -11.17
C LYS A 409 14.51 -23.57 -11.55
N ASN A 410 14.31 -23.31 -12.85
CA ASN A 410 13.10 -22.65 -13.30
C ASN A 410 11.86 -23.43 -12.85
N ASN A 411 10.90 -22.71 -12.27
CA ASN A 411 9.62 -23.26 -11.81
C ASN A 411 8.41 -22.66 -12.54
N GLU A 412 8.62 -21.75 -13.48
CA GLU A 412 7.57 -21.03 -14.21
C GLU A 412 7.35 -21.57 -15.62
N GLY A 413 6.13 -21.37 -16.15
CA GLY A 413 5.73 -21.69 -17.53
C GLY A 413 5.21 -23.12 -17.71
N TYR A 414 5.34 -24.00 -16.71
CA TYR A 414 4.90 -25.39 -16.84
C TYR A 414 3.39 -25.53 -16.93
N ALA A 415 2.63 -24.72 -16.19
CA ALA A 415 1.18 -24.72 -16.25
C ALA A 415 0.68 -24.18 -17.59
N TYR A 416 1.29 -23.13 -18.12
CA TYR A 416 0.96 -22.61 -19.45
C TYR A 416 1.28 -23.63 -20.55
N MET A 417 2.39 -24.38 -20.43
CA MET A 417 2.70 -25.44 -21.37
C MET A 417 1.69 -26.58 -21.30
N ALA A 418 1.28 -26.97 -20.08
CA ALA A 418 0.22 -27.97 -19.90
C ALA A 418 -1.08 -27.47 -20.56
N LEU A 419 -1.47 -26.21 -20.32
CA LEU A 419 -2.68 -25.61 -20.90
C LEU A 419 -2.63 -25.59 -22.44
N CYS A 420 -1.50 -25.18 -23.04
CA CYS A 420 -1.30 -25.25 -24.50
C CYS A 420 -1.41 -26.67 -25.02
N CYS A 421 -0.82 -27.66 -24.34
CA CYS A 421 -0.91 -29.05 -24.73
C CYS A 421 -2.34 -29.59 -24.64
N HIS A 422 -3.11 -29.22 -23.63
CA HIS A 422 -4.52 -29.56 -23.47
C HIS A 422 -5.33 -29.06 -24.69
N ASP A 423 -5.22 -27.78 -25.02
CA ASP A 423 -5.99 -27.15 -26.09
C ASP A 423 -5.57 -27.67 -27.48
N LEU A 424 -4.30 -28.01 -27.66
CA LEU A 424 -3.80 -28.65 -28.88
C LEU A 424 -4.05 -30.17 -28.93
N LYS A 425 -4.75 -30.75 -27.93
CA LYS A 425 -5.06 -32.18 -27.83
C LYS A 425 -3.83 -33.10 -27.85
N ARG A 426 -2.77 -32.65 -27.14
CA ARG A 426 -1.51 -33.40 -26.99
C ARG A 426 -1.48 -34.07 -25.62
N ASP A 427 -2.31 -35.09 -25.43
CA ASP A 427 -2.61 -35.68 -24.10
C ASP A 427 -1.39 -36.21 -23.36
N GLU A 428 -0.42 -36.84 -24.03
CA GLU A 428 0.79 -37.33 -23.39
C GLU A 428 1.67 -36.19 -22.87
N GLU A 429 1.82 -35.13 -23.65
CA GLU A 429 2.59 -33.96 -23.26
C GLU A 429 1.86 -33.17 -22.16
N PHE A 430 0.53 -33.04 -22.26
CA PHE A 430 -0.29 -32.44 -21.23
C PHE A 430 -0.06 -33.10 -19.87
N MET A 431 -0.19 -34.40 -19.77
CA MET A 431 0.01 -35.15 -18.53
C MET A 431 1.44 -35.00 -17.98
N ARG A 432 2.44 -34.93 -18.84
CA ARG A 432 3.83 -34.70 -18.45
C ARG A 432 4.03 -33.32 -17.85
N TYR A 433 3.56 -32.27 -18.54
CA TYR A 433 3.74 -30.88 -18.07
C TYR A 433 2.83 -30.53 -16.90
N LEU A 434 1.62 -31.11 -16.82
CA LEU A 434 0.75 -31.00 -15.65
C LEU A 434 1.45 -31.54 -14.40
N LYS A 435 2.09 -32.70 -14.49
CA LYS A 435 2.86 -33.25 -13.36
C LYS A 435 3.96 -32.28 -12.91
N MET A 436 4.70 -31.72 -13.87
CA MET A 436 5.78 -30.77 -13.57
C MET A 436 5.23 -29.46 -12.96
N ALA A 437 4.08 -28.96 -13.44
CA ALA A 437 3.43 -27.79 -12.87
C ALA A 437 3.01 -28.01 -11.41
N CYS A 438 2.35 -29.13 -11.12
CA CYS A 438 1.95 -29.50 -9.75
C CYS A 438 3.14 -29.63 -8.79
N GLU A 439 4.29 -30.16 -9.26
CA GLU A 439 5.47 -30.38 -8.44
C GLU A 439 6.33 -29.12 -8.25
N LYS A 440 6.38 -28.23 -9.25
CA LYS A 440 7.30 -27.08 -9.25
C LYS A 440 6.68 -25.76 -8.82
N ASN A 441 5.43 -25.49 -9.20
CA ASN A 441 4.74 -24.24 -8.91
C ASN A 441 3.23 -24.42 -8.80
N THR A 442 2.79 -24.78 -7.60
CA THR A 442 1.36 -24.99 -7.31
C THR A 442 0.52 -23.71 -7.43
N ALA A 443 1.12 -22.54 -7.20
CA ALA A 443 0.44 -21.26 -7.34
C ALA A 443 0.12 -20.96 -8.81
N GLU A 444 1.12 -21.10 -9.72
CA GLU A 444 0.90 -20.98 -11.17
C GLU A 444 -0.09 -22.03 -11.66
N CYS A 445 0.04 -23.28 -11.14
CA CYS A 445 -0.83 -24.38 -11.49
C CYS A 445 -2.31 -24.06 -11.14
N ARG A 446 -2.57 -23.50 -9.96
CA ARG A 446 -3.91 -23.02 -9.56
C ARG A 446 -4.41 -21.93 -10.47
N MET A 447 -3.60 -20.89 -10.67
CA MET A 447 -3.97 -19.72 -11.46
C MET A 447 -4.35 -20.08 -12.90
N VAL A 448 -3.57 -20.96 -13.53
CA VAL A 448 -3.70 -21.26 -14.97
C VAL A 448 -4.65 -22.42 -15.26
N LEU A 449 -4.70 -23.44 -14.41
CA LEU A 449 -5.37 -24.71 -14.71
C LEU A 449 -6.62 -24.99 -13.86
N ALA A 450 -6.95 -24.14 -12.85
CA ALA A 450 -8.06 -24.42 -11.94
C ALA A 450 -9.40 -24.69 -12.66
N HIS A 451 -9.67 -24.00 -13.76
CA HIS A 451 -10.89 -24.14 -14.54
C HIS A 451 -11.07 -25.53 -15.22
N LEU A 452 -10.00 -26.35 -15.27
CA LEU A 452 -10.03 -27.72 -15.80
C LEU A 452 -10.37 -28.77 -14.71
N PHE A 453 -10.49 -28.34 -13.44
CA PHE A 453 -10.63 -29.24 -12.29
C PHE A 453 -11.81 -28.85 -11.40
N PRO A 454 -12.38 -29.81 -10.64
CA PRO A 454 -13.36 -29.48 -9.60
C PRO A 454 -12.75 -28.60 -8.51
N GLU A 455 -13.57 -27.73 -7.91
CA GLU A 455 -13.12 -26.75 -6.90
C GLU A 455 -12.52 -27.36 -5.64
N ASP A 456 -12.92 -28.59 -5.29
CA ASP A 456 -12.45 -29.34 -4.13
C ASP A 456 -11.10 -30.04 -4.36
N VAL A 457 -10.59 -30.07 -5.59
CA VAL A 457 -9.29 -30.67 -5.92
C VAL A 457 -8.18 -29.62 -5.74
N LYS A 458 -7.18 -29.96 -4.92
CA LYS A 458 -6.04 -29.05 -4.73
C LYS A 458 -5.06 -29.08 -5.90
N PRO A 459 -4.35 -27.98 -6.20
CA PRO A 459 -3.41 -27.90 -7.33
C PRO A 459 -2.34 -28.98 -7.34
N GLU A 460 -1.82 -29.36 -6.18
CA GLU A 460 -0.84 -30.45 -6.00
C GLU A 460 -1.40 -31.81 -6.42
N ASP A 461 -2.72 -31.98 -6.44
CA ASP A 461 -3.39 -33.24 -6.73
C ASP A 461 -3.96 -33.32 -8.16
N TYR A 462 -3.91 -32.26 -8.97
CA TYR A 462 -4.49 -32.23 -10.32
C TYR A 462 -4.01 -33.40 -11.21
N TYR A 463 -2.71 -33.69 -11.17
CA TYR A 463 -2.14 -34.80 -11.94
C TYR A 463 -2.70 -36.15 -11.48
N ASN A 464 -2.79 -36.41 -10.19
CA ASN A 464 -3.26 -37.67 -9.63
C ASN A 464 -4.76 -37.85 -9.87
N TYR A 465 -5.53 -36.74 -9.79
CA TYR A 465 -6.95 -36.73 -10.10
C TYR A 465 -7.21 -37.21 -11.55
N LEU A 466 -6.61 -36.57 -12.55
CA LEU A 466 -6.79 -36.97 -13.96
C LEU A 466 -6.28 -38.39 -14.23
N LYS A 467 -5.17 -38.78 -13.67
CA LYS A 467 -4.64 -40.15 -13.82
C LYS A 467 -5.61 -41.21 -13.30
N THR A 468 -6.42 -40.88 -12.32
CA THR A 468 -7.45 -41.76 -11.75
C THR A 468 -8.69 -41.80 -12.64
N GLU A 469 -9.12 -40.62 -13.14
CA GLU A 469 -10.27 -40.53 -14.06
C GLU A 469 -10.02 -41.26 -15.40
N MET A 470 -8.81 -41.15 -15.97
CA MET A 470 -8.43 -41.83 -17.20
C MET A 470 -8.36 -43.38 -17.07
N LYS A 471 -8.41 -43.92 -15.85
CA LYS A 471 -8.42 -45.37 -15.59
C LYS A 471 -9.84 -45.92 -15.37
N LYS A 472 -10.82 -45.09 -15.21
CA LYS A 472 -12.24 -45.46 -15.15
C LYS A 472 -12.83 -45.60 -16.54
#